data_aa51c03812245b38e2e7029241fa93d9
#
_entry.id   aa51c03812245b38e2e7029241fa93d9
#
_cell.length_a   1.000
_cell.length_b   1.000
_cell.length_c   1.000
_cell.angle_alpha   90.00
_cell.angle_beta   90.00
_cell.angle_gamma   90.00
#
_symmetry.space_group_name_H-M   'P 1'
#
loop_
_entity.id
_entity.type
_entity.pdbx_description
1 polymer ?
#
loop_
_entity_poly.entity_id
_entity_poly.type
_entity_poly.pdbx_seq_one_letter_code
_entity_poly.pdbx_strand_id
1 'polypeptide(L)'
;KRAQAQQLHALSDTGYKPTVMLYGYGQLEKDPSWVAGISASWKLWGGLDKTTSLASSNAKIRQADLSEIEVSDNLLKKNKKNWHDVNNAQSRYQALQSNVDLAAEVLRLRRLGLQEGLNTPIDVVQAQTQYLKARTEQAQAANTYVQSLAALMQSCGTPLAFNAYLNAADIRLP
;
A
#
# COMPACT_ATOMS: atom_id res chain seq x y z
N LYS A 1 1.07 17.12 -3.07
CA LYS A 1 0.95 17.36 -4.52
C LYS A 1 0.14 18.64 -4.82
N ARG A 2 -1.05 18.83 -4.20
CA ARG A 2 -1.88 20.02 -4.38
C ARG A 2 -1.14 21.31 -3.99
N ALA A 3 -0.52 21.35 -2.81
CA ALA A 3 0.28 22.49 -2.35
C ALA A 3 1.45 22.78 -3.30
N GLN A 4 2.11 21.77 -3.85
CA GLN A 4 3.17 21.93 -4.85
C GLN A 4 2.64 22.51 -6.16
N ALA A 5 1.47 22.08 -6.64
CA ALA A 5 0.84 22.59 -7.84
C ALA A 5 0.44 24.07 -7.67
N GLN A 6 -0.07 24.45 -6.49
CA GLN A 6 -0.39 25.83 -6.15
C GLN A 6 0.85 26.74 -6.08
N GLN A 7 1.95 26.24 -5.50
CA GLN A 7 3.21 26.98 -5.47
C GLN A 7 3.80 27.17 -6.86
N LEU A 8 3.74 26.14 -7.72
CA LEU A 8 4.17 26.26 -9.11
C LEU A 8 3.32 27.27 -9.91
N HIS A 9 2.02 27.34 -9.64
CA HIS A 9 1.15 28.35 -10.22
C HIS A 9 1.57 29.78 -9.78
N ALA A 10 1.82 29.98 -8.49
CA ALA A 10 2.29 31.26 -7.94
C ALA A 10 3.64 31.66 -8.54
N LEU A 11 4.58 30.72 -8.74
CA LEU A 11 5.85 30.94 -9.41
C LEU A 11 5.69 31.31 -10.88
N SER A 12 4.75 30.68 -11.60
CA SER A 12 4.44 31.04 -13.00
C SER A 12 3.94 32.45 -13.16
N ASP A 13 3.18 32.96 -12.20
CA ASP A 13 2.69 34.34 -12.20
C ASP A 13 3.80 35.37 -11.88
N THR A 14 4.80 34.98 -11.08
CA THR A 14 5.92 35.82 -10.68
C THR A 14 6.91 36.10 -11.83
N GLY A 15 7.00 35.17 -12.82
CA GLY A 15 7.91 35.30 -13.96
C GLY A 15 7.65 36.51 -14.87
N TYR A 16 6.52 37.21 -14.70
CA TYR A 16 6.15 38.42 -15.45
C TYR A 16 6.29 39.71 -14.63
N LYS A 17 6.74 39.59 -13.38
CA LYS A 17 7.01 40.77 -12.54
C LYS A 17 8.42 41.30 -12.81
N PRO A 18 8.67 42.61 -12.69
CA PRO A 18 10.02 43.16 -12.84
C PRO A 18 10.90 42.59 -11.72
N THR A 19 12.06 42.07 -12.11
CA THR A 19 13.10 41.62 -11.18
C THR A 19 14.11 42.73 -11.02
N VAL A 20 14.30 43.19 -9.78
CA VAL A 20 15.31 44.18 -9.44
C VAL A 20 16.42 43.48 -8.66
N MET A 21 17.65 43.61 -9.14
CA MET A 21 18.83 43.08 -8.47
C MET A 21 19.81 44.18 -8.17
N LEU A 22 20.36 44.17 -6.97
CA LEU A 22 21.49 45.01 -6.58
C LEU A 22 22.75 44.16 -6.73
N TYR A 23 23.76 44.70 -7.39
CA TYR A 23 25.05 44.03 -7.53
C TYR A 23 26.19 44.96 -7.19
N GLY A 24 27.24 44.40 -6.63
CA GLY A 24 28.48 45.13 -6.36
C GLY A 24 29.65 44.14 -6.47
N TYR A 25 30.70 44.57 -7.14
CA TYR A 25 31.96 43.85 -7.15
C TYR A 25 33.12 44.81 -7.02
N GLY A 26 34.14 44.39 -6.33
CA GLY A 26 35.36 45.16 -6.12
C GLY A 26 36.59 44.32 -6.52
N GLN A 27 37.56 45.00 -7.14
CA GLN A 27 38.87 44.42 -7.43
C GLN A 27 39.89 45.07 -6.51
N LEU A 28 40.62 44.24 -5.75
CA LEU A 28 41.58 44.70 -4.72
C LEU A 28 43.04 44.63 -5.19
N GLU A 29 43.27 44.29 -6.46
CA GLU A 29 44.63 44.18 -7.02
C GLU A 29 45.09 45.56 -7.56
N LYS A 30 46.28 46.00 -7.16
CA LYS A 30 47.10 47.10 -7.61
C LYS A 30 46.46 48.51 -7.73
N ASP A 31 45.22 48.59 -8.20
CA ASP A 31 44.39 49.82 -8.18
C ASP A 31 42.97 49.40 -7.70
N PRO A 32 42.59 49.76 -6.47
CA PRO A 32 41.29 49.36 -5.92
C PRO A 32 40.17 50.07 -6.66
N SER A 33 39.39 49.30 -7.40
CA SER A 33 38.19 49.80 -8.07
C SER A 33 36.97 49.00 -7.59
N TRP A 34 35.87 49.72 -7.39
CA TRP A 34 34.60 49.09 -7.06
C TRP A 34 33.50 49.61 -7.98
N VAL A 35 32.58 48.73 -8.30
CA VAL A 35 31.38 49.04 -9.08
C VAL A 35 30.16 48.47 -8.32
N ALA A 36 29.20 49.36 -8.08
CA ALA A 36 27.91 48.94 -7.56
C ALA A 36 26.83 49.46 -8.52
N GLY A 37 25.81 48.66 -8.71
CA GLY A 37 24.75 49.02 -9.62
C GLY A 37 23.44 48.30 -9.27
N ILE A 38 22.35 48.83 -9.80
CA ILE A 38 21.03 48.26 -9.72
C ILE A 38 20.66 47.84 -11.15
N SER A 39 20.30 46.57 -11.34
CA SER A 39 19.73 46.12 -12.58
C SER A 39 18.25 45.79 -12.38
N ALA A 40 17.41 46.33 -13.25
CA ALA A 40 16.00 46.00 -13.31
C ALA A 40 15.75 45.29 -14.65
N SER A 41 15.28 44.08 -14.60
CA SER A 41 14.88 43.36 -15.79
C SER A 41 13.37 43.08 -15.77
N TRP A 42 12.70 43.49 -16.81
CA TRP A 42 11.27 43.27 -16.98
C TRP A 42 11.01 42.66 -18.36
N LYS A 43 10.37 41.51 -18.34
CA LYS A 43 9.97 40.83 -19.57
C LYS A 43 8.67 41.43 -20.09
N LEU A 44 8.78 42.50 -20.89
CA LEU A 44 7.63 43.24 -21.42
C LEU A 44 6.92 42.52 -22.56
N TRP A 45 7.64 41.68 -23.28
CA TRP A 45 7.14 40.91 -24.43
C TRP A 45 7.52 39.46 -24.30
N GLY A 46 6.56 38.65 -23.98
CA GLY A 46 6.67 37.22 -23.94
C GLY A 46 5.39 36.64 -24.51
N GLY A 47 5.01 37.09 -25.66
CA GLY A 47 3.81 36.83 -26.45
C GLY A 47 3.04 35.60 -26.11
N LEU A 48 2.37 34.89 -26.53
CA LEU A 48 1.62 33.63 -26.44
C LEU A 48 1.76 32.80 -25.15
N ASP A 49 2.80 33.00 -24.32
CA ASP A 49 3.13 32.08 -23.24
C ASP A 49 2.35 32.29 -21.95
N LYS A 50 1.85 33.50 -21.64
CA LYS A 50 1.21 33.74 -20.33
C LYS A 50 -0.12 33.01 -20.20
N THR A 51 -0.97 33.14 -21.20
CA THR A 51 -2.29 32.48 -21.20
C THR A 51 -2.15 30.96 -21.27
N THR A 52 -1.23 30.46 -22.09
CA THR A 52 -0.92 29.04 -22.23
C THR A 52 -0.27 28.46 -20.96
N SER A 53 0.66 29.20 -20.37
CA SER A 53 1.32 28.81 -19.11
C SER A 53 0.33 28.77 -17.94
N LEU A 54 -0.55 29.77 -17.81
CA LEU A 54 -1.61 29.78 -16.80
C LEU A 54 -2.66 28.70 -17.05
N ALA A 55 -3.05 28.44 -18.30
CA ALA A 55 -3.96 27.37 -18.65
C ALA A 55 -3.35 25.98 -18.32
N SER A 56 -2.07 25.77 -18.64
CA SER A 56 -1.32 24.57 -18.28
C SER A 56 -1.23 24.40 -16.77
N SER A 57 -0.93 25.46 -16.04
CA SER A 57 -0.84 25.45 -14.58
C SER A 57 -2.20 25.12 -13.93
N ASN A 58 -3.28 25.70 -14.42
CA ASN A 58 -4.64 25.38 -13.97
C ASN A 58 -5.04 23.95 -14.31
N ALA A 59 -4.59 23.40 -15.44
CA ALA A 59 -4.82 22.00 -15.80
C ALA A 59 -4.08 21.06 -14.83
N LYS A 60 -2.85 21.42 -14.41
CA LYS A 60 -2.08 20.65 -13.40
C LYS A 60 -2.75 20.67 -12.02
N ILE A 61 -3.35 21.80 -11.61
CA ILE A 61 -4.10 21.88 -10.35
C ILE A 61 -5.30 20.93 -10.41
N ARG A 62 -6.10 20.99 -11.49
CA ARG A 62 -7.23 20.08 -11.70
C ARG A 62 -6.81 18.61 -11.73
N GLN A 63 -5.69 18.31 -12.39
CA GLN A 63 -5.13 16.95 -12.39
C GLN A 63 -4.72 16.50 -10.99
N ALA A 64 -4.16 17.38 -10.17
CA ALA A 64 -3.82 17.06 -8.78
C ALA A 64 -5.07 16.82 -7.91
N ASP A 65 -6.14 17.60 -8.10
CA ASP A 65 -7.41 17.42 -7.40
C ASP A 65 -8.09 16.09 -7.79
N LEU A 66 -8.14 15.78 -9.07
CA LEU A 66 -8.65 14.49 -9.56
C LEU A 66 -7.82 13.30 -9.05
N SER A 67 -6.50 13.44 -9.03
CA SER A 67 -5.60 12.41 -8.48
C SER A 67 -5.81 12.20 -6.97
N GLU A 68 -6.17 13.23 -6.21
CA GLU A 68 -6.50 13.11 -4.78
C GLU A 68 -7.77 12.29 -4.59
N ILE A 69 -8.82 12.57 -5.37
CA ILE A 69 -10.09 11.83 -5.34
C ILE A 69 -9.83 10.36 -5.72
N GLU A 70 -9.11 10.11 -6.81
CA GLU A 70 -8.76 8.76 -7.26
C GLU A 70 -8.01 7.96 -6.19
N VAL A 71 -7.02 8.57 -5.55
CA VAL A 71 -6.25 7.91 -4.47
C VAL A 71 -7.16 7.60 -3.28
N SER A 72 -8.03 8.52 -2.89
CA SER A 72 -9.00 8.30 -1.81
C SER A 72 -9.94 7.14 -2.11
N ASP A 73 -10.52 7.11 -3.31
CA ASP A 73 -11.40 6.03 -3.75
C ASP A 73 -10.69 4.68 -3.82
N ASN A 74 -9.44 4.67 -4.31
CA ASN A 74 -8.65 3.45 -4.39
C ASN A 74 -8.28 2.92 -2.99
N LEU A 75 -8.00 3.79 -2.03
CA LEU A 75 -7.77 3.39 -0.64
C LEU A 75 -9.04 2.80 -0.01
N LEU A 76 -10.19 3.41 -0.22
CA LEU A 76 -11.47 2.89 0.29
C LEU A 76 -11.78 1.51 -0.30
N LYS A 77 -11.62 1.35 -1.62
CA LYS A 77 -11.81 0.05 -2.30
C LYS A 77 -10.83 -0.99 -1.80
N LYS A 78 -9.55 -0.63 -1.59
CA LYS A 78 -8.51 -1.51 -1.07
C LYS A 78 -8.83 -1.96 0.36
N ASN A 79 -9.26 -1.04 1.24
CA ASN A 79 -9.66 -1.37 2.60
C ASN A 79 -10.85 -2.32 2.63
N LYS A 80 -11.88 -2.03 1.83
CA LYS A 80 -13.07 -2.90 1.72
C LYS A 80 -12.70 -4.30 1.21
N LYS A 81 -11.85 -4.38 0.18
CA LYS A 81 -11.35 -5.65 -0.33
C LYS A 81 -10.59 -6.42 0.75
N ASN A 82 -9.62 -5.79 1.41
CA ASN A 82 -8.81 -6.44 2.45
C ASN A 82 -9.67 -6.93 3.63
N TRP A 83 -10.71 -6.19 3.99
CA TRP A 83 -11.67 -6.62 5.01
C TRP A 83 -12.43 -7.89 4.59
N HIS A 84 -12.90 -7.95 3.34
CA HIS A 84 -13.52 -9.16 2.81
C HIS A 84 -12.54 -10.34 2.74
N ASP A 85 -11.28 -10.08 2.37
CA ASP A 85 -10.26 -11.13 2.30
C ASP A 85 -9.98 -11.74 3.70
N VAL A 86 -9.97 -10.93 4.75
CA VAL A 86 -9.85 -11.41 6.15
C VAL A 86 -11.03 -12.30 6.52
N ASN A 87 -12.26 -11.85 6.28
CA ASN A 87 -13.46 -12.62 6.61
C ASN A 87 -13.55 -13.94 5.83
N ASN A 88 -13.19 -13.91 4.54
CA ASN A 88 -13.16 -15.11 3.71
C ASN A 88 -12.08 -16.10 4.20
N ALA A 89 -10.90 -15.60 4.58
CA ALA A 89 -9.83 -16.45 5.10
C ALA A 89 -10.22 -17.07 6.46
N GLN A 90 -10.90 -16.33 7.33
CA GLN A 90 -11.43 -16.83 8.59
C GLN A 90 -12.47 -17.93 8.37
N SER A 91 -13.45 -17.69 7.51
CA SER A 91 -14.49 -18.67 7.19
C SER A 91 -13.91 -19.95 6.58
N ARG A 92 -12.90 -19.79 5.70
CA ARG A 92 -12.20 -20.92 5.10
C ARG A 92 -11.44 -21.75 6.13
N TYR A 93 -10.75 -21.09 7.08
CA TYR A 93 -10.06 -21.80 8.16
C TYR A 93 -11.04 -22.63 9.00
N GLN A 94 -12.18 -22.03 9.38
CA GLN A 94 -13.22 -22.71 10.17
C GLN A 94 -13.81 -23.92 9.43
N ALA A 95 -14.07 -23.77 8.12
CA ALA A 95 -14.54 -24.90 7.30
C ALA A 95 -13.51 -26.04 7.21
N LEU A 96 -12.22 -25.70 7.10
CA LEU A 96 -11.15 -26.69 7.05
C LEU A 96 -10.92 -27.40 8.39
N GLN A 97 -11.26 -26.76 9.52
CA GLN A 97 -11.23 -27.43 10.83
C GLN A 97 -12.12 -28.67 10.83
N SER A 98 -13.35 -28.55 10.37
CA SER A 98 -14.28 -29.68 10.28
C SER A 98 -13.75 -30.82 9.38
N ASN A 99 -13.05 -30.46 8.30
CA ASN A 99 -12.42 -31.46 7.41
C ASN A 99 -11.26 -32.18 8.09
N VAL A 100 -10.47 -31.49 8.91
CA VAL A 100 -9.39 -32.10 9.71
C VAL A 100 -9.97 -33.07 10.72
N ASP A 101 -11.02 -32.67 11.44
CA ASP A 101 -11.67 -33.50 12.44
C ASP A 101 -12.27 -34.76 11.81
N LEU A 102 -12.93 -34.63 10.67
CA LEU A 102 -13.44 -35.76 9.90
C LEU A 102 -12.32 -36.70 9.44
N ALA A 103 -11.25 -36.18 8.87
CA ALA A 103 -10.12 -36.96 8.40
C ALA A 103 -9.40 -37.70 9.56
N ALA A 104 -9.31 -37.05 10.74
CA ALA A 104 -8.77 -37.67 11.94
C ALA A 104 -9.62 -38.86 12.39
N GLU A 105 -10.94 -38.69 12.38
CA GLU A 105 -11.87 -39.77 12.77
C GLU A 105 -11.83 -40.94 11.76
N VAL A 106 -11.80 -40.65 10.47
CA VAL A 106 -11.62 -41.69 9.43
C VAL A 106 -10.32 -42.47 9.66
N LEU A 107 -9.21 -41.74 9.94
CA LEU A 107 -7.92 -42.40 10.23
C LEU A 107 -8.03 -43.31 11.49
N ARG A 108 -8.69 -42.82 12.54
CA ARG A 108 -8.92 -43.60 13.78
C ARG A 108 -9.70 -44.89 13.48
N LEU A 109 -10.79 -44.80 12.72
CA LEU A 109 -11.62 -45.95 12.36
C LEU A 109 -10.87 -46.95 11.46
N ARG A 110 -10.05 -46.46 10.50
CA ARG A 110 -9.24 -47.34 9.66
C ARG A 110 -8.19 -48.10 10.44
N ARG A 111 -7.57 -47.45 11.47
CA ARG A 111 -6.62 -48.11 12.37
C ARG A 111 -7.30 -49.19 13.22
N LEU A 112 -8.49 -48.95 13.75
CA LEU A 112 -9.27 -49.95 14.46
C LEU A 112 -9.63 -51.14 13.56
N GLY A 113 -10.14 -50.81 12.35
CA GLY A 113 -10.48 -51.88 11.39
C GLY A 113 -9.28 -52.73 10.96
N LEU A 114 -8.05 -52.15 10.95
CA LEU A 114 -6.84 -52.92 10.71
C LEU A 114 -6.56 -53.89 11.86
N GLN A 115 -6.75 -53.48 13.12
CA GLN A 115 -6.58 -54.34 14.29
C GLN A 115 -7.57 -55.48 14.31
N GLU A 116 -8.79 -55.24 13.84
CA GLU A 116 -9.86 -56.27 13.72
C GLU A 116 -9.77 -57.08 12.41
N GLY A 117 -8.76 -56.83 11.57
CA GLY A 117 -8.60 -57.56 10.29
C GLY A 117 -9.58 -57.14 9.18
N LEU A 118 -10.32 -56.01 9.38
CA LEU A 118 -11.32 -55.51 8.44
C LEU A 118 -10.76 -54.58 7.38
N ASN A 119 -9.58 -53.97 7.64
CA ASN A 119 -8.91 -53.03 6.74
C ASN A 119 -7.50 -53.52 6.43
N THR A 120 -6.96 -53.03 5.31
CA THR A 120 -5.58 -53.29 4.92
C THR A 120 -4.63 -52.19 5.42
N PRO A 121 -3.30 -52.46 5.53
CA PRO A 121 -2.32 -51.43 5.82
C PRO A 121 -2.35 -50.25 4.82
N ILE A 122 -2.69 -50.53 3.56
CA ILE A 122 -2.81 -49.53 2.50
C ILE A 122 -3.94 -48.55 2.82
N ASP A 123 -5.09 -49.05 3.32
CA ASP A 123 -6.22 -48.21 3.72
C ASP A 123 -5.83 -47.20 4.83
N VAL A 124 -5.02 -47.66 5.80
CA VAL A 124 -4.53 -46.80 6.88
C VAL A 124 -3.57 -45.75 6.35
N VAL A 125 -2.63 -46.11 5.45
CA VAL A 125 -1.69 -45.15 4.83
C VAL A 125 -2.43 -44.10 4.02
N GLN A 126 -3.47 -44.52 3.26
CA GLN A 126 -4.31 -43.58 2.51
C GLN A 126 -5.04 -42.59 3.44
N ALA A 127 -5.67 -43.10 4.51
CA ALA A 127 -6.35 -42.28 5.48
C ALA A 127 -5.38 -41.29 6.20
N GLN A 128 -4.17 -41.74 6.50
CA GLN A 128 -3.13 -40.93 7.09
C GLN A 128 -2.67 -39.79 6.13
N THR A 129 -2.53 -40.14 4.85
CA THR A 129 -2.19 -39.13 3.82
C THR A 129 -3.30 -38.07 3.69
N GLN A 130 -4.56 -38.49 3.71
CA GLN A 130 -5.71 -37.56 3.68
C GLN A 130 -5.75 -36.66 4.92
N TYR A 131 -5.51 -37.22 6.10
CA TYR A 131 -5.42 -36.40 7.33
C TYR A 131 -4.29 -35.38 7.27
N LEU A 132 -3.09 -35.79 6.84
CA LEU A 132 -1.95 -34.85 6.69
C LEU A 132 -2.24 -33.76 5.66
N LYS A 133 -2.89 -34.13 4.54
CA LYS A 133 -3.31 -33.16 3.52
C LYS A 133 -4.29 -32.14 4.11
N ALA A 134 -5.33 -32.59 4.81
CA ALA A 134 -6.30 -31.70 5.46
C ALA A 134 -5.62 -30.73 6.46
N ARG A 135 -4.69 -31.24 7.28
CA ARG A 135 -3.90 -30.39 8.20
C ARG A 135 -3.04 -29.35 7.48
N THR A 136 -2.42 -29.74 6.37
CA THR A 136 -1.61 -28.82 5.56
C THR A 136 -2.47 -27.71 4.96
N GLU A 137 -3.64 -28.05 4.43
CA GLU A 137 -4.58 -27.09 3.87
C GLU A 137 -5.10 -26.10 4.95
N GLN A 138 -5.36 -26.60 6.16
CA GLN A 138 -5.73 -25.76 7.30
C GLN A 138 -4.61 -24.81 7.71
N ALA A 139 -3.37 -25.29 7.79
CA ALA A 139 -2.20 -24.44 8.11
C ALA A 139 -1.98 -23.37 7.03
N GLN A 140 -2.18 -23.69 5.76
CA GLN A 140 -2.13 -22.72 4.67
C GLN A 140 -3.25 -21.67 4.79
N ALA A 141 -4.46 -22.08 5.19
CA ALA A 141 -5.56 -21.13 5.42
C ALA A 141 -5.27 -20.20 6.60
N ALA A 142 -4.67 -20.71 7.69
CA ALA A 142 -4.23 -19.89 8.82
C ALA A 142 -3.18 -18.86 8.39
N ASN A 143 -2.19 -19.25 7.59
CA ASN A 143 -1.19 -18.34 7.06
C ASN A 143 -1.83 -17.27 6.13
N THR A 144 -2.79 -17.66 5.30
CA THR A 144 -3.53 -16.73 4.44
C THR A 144 -4.31 -15.71 5.28
N TYR A 145 -4.92 -16.13 6.38
CA TYR A 145 -5.60 -15.24 7.31
C TYR A 145 -4.65 -14.19 7.90
N VAL A 146 -3.48 -14.62 8.39
CA VAL A 146 -2.48 -13.71 8.97
C VAL A 146 -1.98 -12.71 7.92
N GLN A 147 -1.74 -13.14 6.69
CA GLN A 147 -1.35 -12.26 5.59
C GLN A 147 -2.44 -11.24 5.23
N SER A 148 -3.70 -11.68 5.17
CA SER A 148 -4.84 -10.82 4.91
C SER A 148 -5.04 -9.78 6.02
N LEU A 149 -4.85 -10.19 7.29
CA LEU A 149 -4.90 -9.30 8.44
C LEU A 149 -3.79 -8.24 8.37
N ALA A 150 -2.56 -8.65 8.06
CA ALA A 150 -1.44 -7.72 7.88
C ALA A 150 -1.70 -6.70 6.76
N ALA A 151 -2.26 -7.16 5.61
CA ALA A 151 -2.63 -6.30 4.50
C ALA A 151 -3.74 -5.30 4.86
N LEU A 152 -4.73 -5.73 5.65
CA LEU A 152 -5.78 -4.85 6.16
C LEU A 152 -5.19 -3.77 7.06
N MET A 153 -4.36 -4.14 8.02
CA MET A 153 -3.74 -3.20 8.95
C MET A 153 -2.81 -2.20 8.26
N GLN A 154 -2.07 -2.67 7.25
CA GLN A 154 -1.26 -1.79 6.43
C GLN A 154 -2.13 -0.77 5.68
N SER A 155 -3.26 -1.20 5.12
CA SER A 155 -4.17 -0.29 4.40
C SER A 155 -4.92 0.68 5.31
N CYS A 156 -5.13 0.31 6.57
CA CYS A 156 -5.70 1.18 7.61
C CYS A 156 -4.68 2.14 8.24
N GLY A 157 -3.39 2.01 7.93
CA GLY A 157 -2.33 2.87 8.48
C GLY A 157 -1.91 2.54 9.91
N THR A 158 -2.25 1.36 10.43
CA THR A 158 -1.93 0.91 11.79
C THR A 158 -1.06 -0.35 11.82
N PRO A 159 0.05 -0.43 11.05
CA PRO A 159 0.86 -1.65 10.98
C PRO A 159 1.54 -2.01 12.31
N LEU A 160 1.82 -1.04 13.18
CA LEU A 160 2.47 -1.26 14.46
C LEU A 160 1.57 -1.99 15.48
N ALA A 161 0.25 -1.93 15.30
CA ALA A 161 -0.71 -2.64 16.15
C ALA A 161 -0.90 -4.11 15.73
N PHE A 162 -0.23 -4.59 14.68
CA PHE A 162 -0.39 -5.94 14.14
C PHE A 162 -0.22 -7.03 15.21
N ASN A 163 0.82 -6.96 16.04
CA ASN A 163 1.07 -7.95 17.09
C ASN A 163 -0.05 -8.02 18.13
N ALA A 164 -0.65 -6.87 18.48
CA ALA A 164 -1.77 -6.84 19.41
C ALA A 164 -3.01 -7.53 18.83
N TYR A 165 -3.31 -7.29 17.56
CA TYR A 165 -4.43 -7.92 16.86
C TYR A 165 -4.18 -9.41 16.59
N LEU A 166 -2.94 -9.79 16.26
CA LEU A 166 -2.57 -11.19 16.06
C LEU A 166 -2.75 -12.00 17.36
N ASN A 167 -2.37 -11.43 18.50
CA ASN A 167 -2.53 -12.07 19.81
C ASN A 167 -3.99 -12.17 20.26
N ALA A 168 -4.85 -11.24 19.79
CA ALA A 168 -6.29 -11.24 20.04
C ALA A 168 -7.09 -12.04 19.01
N ALA A 169 -6.44 -12.53 17.94
CA ALA A 169 -7.11 -13.24 16.87
C ALA A 169 -7.55 -14.65 17.30
N ASP A 170 -8.72 -15.07 16.81
CA ASP A 170 -9.29 -16.39 17.06
C ASP A 170 -8.49 -17.54 16.40
N ILE A 171 -7.72 -17.20 15.35
CA ILE A 171 -6.91 -18.13 14.57
C ILE A 171 -5.45 -17.96 14.96
N ARG A 172 -4.88 -18.98 15.61
CA ARG A 172 -3.45 -19.03 15.92
C ARG A 172 -2.73 -19.92 14.93
N LEU A 173 -1.54 -19.51 14.53
CA LEU A 173 -0.64 -20.36 13.77
C LEU A 173 -0.21 -21.55 14.67
N PRO A 174 -0.21 -22.77 14.13
CA PRO A 174 0.23 -23.96 14.85
C PRO A 174 1.71 -23.91 15.21
#